data_693882fc945942935f04c2dd0dcd3a87
#
_entry.id   693882fc945942935f04c2dd0dcd3a87
#
_cell.length_a   1.000
_cell.length_b   1.000
_cell.length_c   1.000
_cell.angle_alpha   90.00
_cell.angle_beta   90.00
_cell.angle_gamma   90.00
#
_symmetry.space_group_name_H-M   'P 1'
#
loop_
_entity.id
_entity.type
_entity.pdbx_description
1 polymer ?
#
loop_
_entity_poly.entity_id
_entity_poly.type
_entity_poly.pdbx_seq_one_letter_code
_entity_poly.pdbx_strand_id
1 'polypeptide(L)'
;MEDTSKIAAFWDAENVQSSKIALVMDALSSRGPILFQRAYADWSRPNMESWRKELNLNPITAIQQFHHDEKQAVDKLIIMDAIQMAIQYKEIDIFVIVASDNGYHILARRLRELGKYVIGIGEKLKCKQIWVKSCHEFLYFENLEEQDENILLDEKDKDEDVNLKRFSLEKFMEKAFDATRPYKNTNTVLLSQLWESILHQKPDFNVKQYHMKSARELIESLGHIFKLSDDGKPQKTFFVEKVEAKADANRKDGVIKRRIQNYRIIAANDGSGDYFFYMGEINPSCKGNKLEKGTKVRFQVAAMPGDDGTSNGNGRATDVQVID
;
A
#
# COMPACT_ATOMS: atom_id res chain seq x y z
N MET A 1 -15.91 -24.18 12.14
CA MET A 1 -16.37 -22.93 11.49
C MET A 1 -15.20 -21.98 11.57
N GLU A 2 -14.63 -21.57 10.45
CA GLU A 2 -13.58 -20.55 10.44
C GLU A 2 -14.17 -19.27 11.06
N ASP A 3 -13.45 -18.70 11.99
CA ASP A 3 -13.82 -17.46 12.69
C ASP A 3 -13.61 -16.30 11.72
N THR A 4 -14.57 -16.09 10.82
CA THR A 4 -14.51 -15.01 9.83
C THR A 4 -14.82 -13.70 10.52
N SER A 5 -13.93 -12.73 10.42
CA SER A 5 -14.08 -11.40 11.03
C SER A 5 -15.38 -10.73 10.60
N LYS A 6 -16.13 -10.21 11.57
CA LYS A 6 -17.44 -9.57 11.35
C LYS A 6 -17.28 -8.06 11.22
N ILE A 7 -18.00 -7.46 10.29
CA ILE A 7 -17.84 -6.07 9.87
C ILE A 7 -19.03 -5.21 10.28
N ALA A 8 -18.75 -3.99 10.76
CA ALA A 8 -19.71 -2.88 10.82
C ALA A 8 -19.22 -1.71 9.95
N ALA A 9 -20.09 -1.21 9.06
CA ALA A 9 -19.78 -0.13 8.13
C ALA A 9 -20.63 1.12 8.42
N PHE A 10 -19.97 2.28 8.48
CA PHE A 10 -20.55 3.58 8.78
C PHE A 10 -20.29 4.53 7.63
N TRP A 11 -21.35 5.06 7.03
CA TRP A 11 -21.30 5.90 5.84
C TRP A 11 -21.67 7.34 6.19
N ASP A 12 -20.75 8.25 5.94
CA ASP A 12 -21.04 9.67 5.93
C ASP A 12 -21.66 10.03 4.57
N ALA A 13 -22.98 9.89 4.46
CA ALA A 13 -23.70 10.05 3.21
C ALA A 13 -23.79 11.52 2.75
N GLU A 14 -23.48 12.49 3.60
CA GLU A 14 -23.42 13.89 3.21
C GLU A 14 -22.13 14.22 2.45
N ASN A 15 -21.06 13.48 2.72
CA ASN A 15 -19.73 13.69 2.16
C ASN A 15 -19.30 12.63 1.15
N VAL A 16 -20.07 11.54 1.00
CA VAL A 16 -19.79 10.43 0.07
C VAL A 16 -20.95 10.29 -0.92
N GLN A 17 -20.63 10.04 -2.18
CA GLN A 17 -21.64 9.80 -3.21
C GLN A 17 -22.20 8.39 -3.13
N SER A 18 -23.49 8.22 -3.34
CA SER A 18 -24.16 6.91 -3.33
C SER A 18 -23.65 5.94 -4.41
N SER A 19 -23.11 6.45 -5.52
CA SER A 19 -22.47 5.65 -6.58
C SER A 19 -21.26 4.83 -6.10
N LYS A 20 -20.69 5.17 -4.94
CA LYS A 20 -19.56 4.45 -4.35
C LYS A 20 -19.96 3.18 -3.57
N ILE A 21 -21.26 2.94 -3.37
CA ILE A 21 -21.75 1.80 -2.57
C ILE A 21 -21.26 0.48 -3.15
N ALA A 22 -21.52 0.21 -4.43
CA ALA A 22 -21.12 -1.05 -5.07
C ALA A 22 -19.60 -1.28 -4.97
N LEU A 23 -18.81 -0.24 -5.22
CA LEU A 23 -17.36 -0.27 -5.16
C LEU A 23 -16.83 -0.64 -3.76
N VAL A 24 -17.42 -0.07 -2.72
CA VAL A 24 -17.03 -0.36 -1.33
C VAL A 24 -17.49 -1.76 -0.93
N MET A 25 -18.69 -2.18 -1.34
CA MET A 25 -19.20 -3.52 -1.05
C MET A 25 -18.32 -4.60 -1.67
N ASP A 26 -17.87 -4.40 -2.92
CA ASP A 26 -16.94 -5.31 -3.59
C ASP A 26 -15.60 -5.37 -2.84
N ALA A 27 -15.04 -4.23 -2.47
CA ALA A 27 -13.78 -4.15 -1.71
C ALA A 27 -13.84 -4.84 -0.33
N LEU A 28 -15.03 -4.93 0.28
CA LEU A 28 -15.23 -5.58 1.58
C LEU A 28 -15.61 -7.06 1.48
N SER A 29 -16.04 -7.54 0.30
CA SER A 29 -16.61 -8.88 0.09
C SER A 29 -15.70 -10.03 0.57
N SER A 30 -14.39 -9.86 0.43
CA SER A 30 -13.38 -10.87 0.83
C SER A 30 -12.94 -10.80 2.29
N ARG A 31 -13.42 -9.81 3.07
CA ARG A 31 -12.94 -9.53 4.42
C ARG A 31 -13.81 -10.13 5.53
N GLY A 32 -15.02 -10.52 5.19
CA GLY A 32 -15.96 -11.14 6.10
C GLY A 32 -17.40 -10.63 5.96
N PRO A 33 -18.36 -11.20 6.70
CA PRO A 33 -19.75 -10.79 6.65
C PRO A 33 -19.96 -9.40 7.26
N ILE A 34 -20.69 -8.56 6.54
CA ILE A 34 -21.08 -7.25 7.05
C ILE A 34 -22.37 -7.41 7.84
N LEU A 35 -22.30 -7.29 9.17
CA LEU A 35 -23.46 -7.44 10.05
C LEU A 35 -24.25 -6.15 10.18
N PHE A 36 -23.58 -5.01 10.16
CA PHE A 36 -24.21 -3.71 10.29
C PHE A 36 -23.71 -2.78 9.20
N GLN A 37 -24.66 -2.13 8.54
CA GLN A 37 -24.39 -1.01 7.66
C GLN A 37 -25.33 0.13 7.99
N ARG A 38 -24.79 1.30 8.27
CA ARG A 38 -25.54 2.51 8.60
C ARG A 38 -25.05 3.69 7.78
N ALA A 39 -25.98 4.39 7.13
CA ALA A 39 -25.71 5.64 6.43
C ALA A 39 -26.38 6.81 7.17
N TYR A 40 -25.65 7.88 7.37
CA TYR A 40 -26.05 9.01 8.20
C TYR A 40 -26.14 10.26 7.33
N ALA A 41 -27.24 10.95 7.40
CA ALA A 41 -27.47 12.22 6.73
C ALA A 41 -28.74 12.92 7.25
N ASP A 42 -28.93 14.15 6.83
CA ASP A 42 -30.25 14.77 6.81
C ASP A 42 -31.01 14.36 5.54
N TRP A 43 -31.73 13.23 5.64
CA TRP A 43 -32.48 12.62 4.53
C TRP A 43 -33.63 13.50 4.01
N SER A 44 -33.99 14.59 4.71
CA SER A 44 -34.99 15.54 4.23
C SER A 44 -34.48 16.44 3.10
N ARG A 45 -33.16 16.53 2.93
CA ARG A 45 -32.54 17.39 1.94
C ARG A 45 -32.68 16.86 0.51
N PRO A 46 -32.93 17.75 -0.48
CA PRO A 46 -33.12 17.33 -1.88
C PRO A 46 -31.91 16.60 -2.48
N ASN A 47 -30.69 16.97 -2.10
CA ASN A 47 -29.46 16.35 -2.60
C ASN A 47 -29.25 14.89 -2.16
N MET A 48 -30.10 14.38 -1.24
CA MET A 48 -30.06 12.97 -0.79
C MET A 48 -30.91 12.02 -1.68
N GLU A 49 -31.49 12.48 -2.78
CA GLU A 49 -32.34 11.66 -3.64
C GLU A 49 -31.62 10.42 -4.21
N SER A 50 -30.36 10.56 -4.64
CA SER A 50 -29.56 9.44 -5.13
C SER A 50 -29.33 8.39 -4.05
N TRP A 51 -29.04 8.81 -2.83
CA TRP A 51 -28.89 7.90 -1.68
C TRP A 51 -30.21 7.19 -1.34
N ARG A 52 -31.36 7.89 -1.35
CA ARG A 52 -32.66 7.25 -1.06
C ARG A 52 -32.98 6.12 -2.02
N LYS A 53 -32.60 6.23 -3.30
CA LYS A 53 -32.74 5.14 -4.28
C LYS A 53 -31.87 3.94 -3.91
N GLU A 54 -30.60 4.17 -3.62
CA GLU A 54 -29.64 3.13 -3.27
C GLU A 54 -29.96 2.43 -1.93
N LEU A 55 -30.47 3.15 -0.93
CA LEU A 55 -30.90 2.59 0.35
C LEU A 55 -32.06 1.58 0.20
N ASN A 56 -32.91 1.72 -0.84
CA ASN A 56 -33.95 0.74 -1.12
C ASN A 56 -33.42 -0.55 -1.79
N LEU A 57 -32.23 -0.48 -2.38
CA LEU A 57 -31.64 -1.61 -3.12
C LEU A 57 -30.58 -2.35 -2.30
N ASN A 58 -30.01 -1.69 -1.30
CA ASN A 58 -28.92 -2.21 -0.50
C ASN A 58 -29.31 -2.37 0.97
N PRO A 59 -28.79 -3.36 1.70
CA PRO A 59 -29.10 -3.58 3.13
C PRO A 59 -28.39 -2.55 4.03
N ILE A 60 -28.64 -1.26 3.81
CA ILE A 60 -28.06 -0.15 4.55
C ILE A 60 -29.17 0.55 5.33
N THR A 61 -29.01 0.66 6.64
CA THR A 61 -29.96 1.36 7.50
C THR A 61 -29.70 2.87 7.45
N ALA A 62 -30.72 3.63 7.06
CA ALA A 62 -30.67 5.09 7.07
C ALA A 62 -30.88 5.65 8.48
N ILE A 63 -29.93 6.44 8.96
CA ILE A 63 -30.01 7.14 10.24
C ILE A 63 -30.22 8.62 9.95
N GLN A 64 -31.35 9.17 10.44
CA GLN A 64 -31.70 10.58 10.26
C GLN A 64 -30.99 11.45 11.29
N GLN A 65 -30.36 12.52 10.83
CA GLN A 65 -29.86 13.61 11.65
C GLN A 65 -30.30 14.94 11.05
N PHE A 66 -31.24 15.62 11.68
CA PHE A 66 -31.64 16.95 11.24
C PHE A 66 -30.55 17.99 11.55
N HIS A 67 -30.28 18.84 10.60
CA HIS A 67 -29.39 19.97 10.80
C HIS A 67 -30.16 21.15 11.44
N HIS A 68 -29.80 21.47 12.66
CA HIS A 68 -30.08 22.76 13.27
C HIS A 68 -28.72 23.48 13.32
N ASP A 69 -28.53 24.57 12.68
CA ASP A 69 -27.35 25.48 12.67
C ASP A 69 -25.98 24.98 13.11
N GLU A 70 -25.88 23.75 13.63
CA GLU A 70 -24.66 23.09 14.02
C GLU A 70 -23.96 22.40 12.84
N LYS A 71 -22.76 22.85 12.52
CA LYS A 71 -21.85 22.14 11.65
C LYS A 71 -21.43 20.82 12.31
N GLN A 72 -21.25 19.75 11.52
CA GLN A 72 -20.76 18.43 11.98
C GLN A 72 -21.74 17.64 12.89
N ALA A 73 -23.03 17.83 12.78
CA ALA A 73 -24.00 17.04 13.55
C ALA A 73 -23.98 15.56 13.16
N VAL A 74 -23.83 15.26 11.87
CA VAL A 74 -23.72 13.91 11.32
C VAL A 74 -22.44 13.22 11.79
N ASP A 75 -21.30 13.90 11.73
CA ASP A 75 -20.00 13.34 12.18
C ASP A 75 -20.05 12.94 13.66
N LYS A 76 -20.60 13.81 14.51
CA LYS A 76 -20.75 13.54 15.95
C LYS A 76 -21.61 12.29 16.20
N LEU A 77 -22.71 12.15 15.44
CA LEU A 77 -23.61 11.01 15.57
C LEU A 77 -22.92 9.69 15.14
N ILE A 78 -22.19 9.70 14.01
CA ILE A 78 -21.40 8.55 13.56
C ILE A 78 -20.37 8.14 14.63
N ILE A 79 -19.66 9.11 15.21
CA ILE A 79 -18.65 8.87 16.24
C ILE A 79 -19.29 8.20 17.48
N MET A 80 -20.40 8.74 17.97
CA MET A 80 -21.10 8.19 19.14
C MET A 80 -21.62 6.78 18.87
N ASP A 81 -22.28 6.57 17.75
CA ASP A 81 -22.89 5.30 17.39
C ASP A 81 -21.84 4.20 17.15
N ALA A 82 -20.75 4.51 16.45
CA ALA A 82 -19.67 3.56 16.23
C ALA A 82 -18.98 3.15 17.54
N ILE A 83 -18.72 4.09 18.45
CA ILE A 83 -18.14 3.78 19.77
C ILE A 83 -19.11 2.93 20.61
N GLN A 84 -20.40 3.30 20.66
CA GLN A 84 -21.41 2.53 21.36
C GLN A 84 -21.47 1.11 20.81
N MET A 85 -21.48 0.93 19.50
CA MET A 85 -21.53 -0.37 18.84
C MET A 85 -20.27 -1.19 19.15
N ALA A 86 -19.09 -0.59 19.16
CA ALA A 86 -17.83 -1.28 19.51
C ALA A 86 -17.82 -1.80 20.95
N ILE A 87 -18.52 -1.11 21.86
CA ILE A 87 -18.65 -1.51 23.27
C ILE A 87 -19.73 -2.60 23.41
N GLN A 88 -20.85 -2.45 22.72
CA GLN A 88 -22.02 -3.32 22.87
C GLN A 88 -21.85 -4.67 22.13
N TYR A 89 -21.28 -4.66 20.92
CA TYR A 89 -21.14 -5.85 20.07
C TYR A 89 -19.66 -6.28 20.01
N LYS A 90 -19.26 -7.10 20.98
CA LYS A 90 -17.86 -7.57 21.09
C LYS A 90 -17.42 -8.43 19.91
N GLU A 91 -18.38 -9.12 19.29
CA GLU A 91 -18.17 -9.99 18.13
C GLU A 91 -17.88 -9.25 16.81
N ILE A 92 -18.02 -7.93 16.77
CA ILE A 92 -17.63 -7.14 15.58
C ILE A 92 -16.13 -6.85 15.69
N ASP A 93 -15.37 -7.29 14.72
CA ASP A 93 -13.91 -7.17 14.69
C ASP A 93 -13.46 -5.96 13.89
N ILE A 94 -14.14 -5.70 12.75
CA ILE A 94 -13.75 -4.70 11.76
C ILE A 94 -14.77 -3.57 11.73
N PHE A 95 -14.28 -2.35 11.87
CA PHE A 95 -15.05 -1.11 11.73
C PHE A 95 -14.61 -0.37 10.47
N VAL A 96 -15.54 -0.21 9.53
CA VAL A 96 -15.31 0.49 8.28
C VAL A 96 -15.94 1.88 8.35
N ILE A 97 -15.16 2.92 8.13
CA ILE A 97 -15.62 4.31 8.13
C ILE A 97 -15.46 4.86 6.72
N VAL A 98 -16.58 5.10 6.05
CA VAL A 98 -16.62 5.60 4.69
C VAL A 98 -16.89 7.10 4.73
N ALA A 99 -15.80 7.86 4.75
CA ALA A 99 -15.82 9.32 4.91
C ALA A 99 -14.53 9.96 4.44
N SER A 100 -14.62 11.15 3.85
CA SER A 100 -13.46 11.95 3.45
C SER A 100 -13.08 13.04 4.45
N ASP A 101 -13.87 13.24 5.52
CA ASP A 101 -13.57 14.24 6.56
C ASP A 101 -12.46 13.74 7.49
N ASN A 102 -11.54 14.63 7.82
CA ASN A 102 -10.39 14.31 8.65
C ASN A 102 -10.72 14.23 10.15
N GLY A 103 -11.88 14.70 10.57
CA GLY A 103 -12.37 14.61 11.96
C GLY A 103 -12.52 13.18 12.46
N TYR A 104 -12.72 12.23 11.58
CA TYR A 104 -12.85 10.80 11.93
C TYR A 104 -11.56 10.14 12.45
N HIS A 105 -10.41 10.83 12.39
CA HIS A 105 -9.17 10.32 13.00
C HIS A 105 -9.33 10.06 14.50
N ILE A 106 -10.15 10.84 15.20
CA ILE A 106 -10.44 10.65 16.64
C ILE A 106 -11.19 9.34 16.86
N LEU A 107 -12.20 9.07 16.02
CA LEU A 107 -12.97 7.83 16.06
C LEU A 107 -12.06 6.61 15.81
N ALA A 108 -11.24 6.66 14.75
CA ALA A 108 -10.34 5.56 14.42
C ALA A 108 -9.40 5.22 15.59
N ARG A 109 -8.80 6.23 16.22
CA ARG A 109 -7.94 6.03 17.39
C ARG A 109 -8.69 5.39 18.54
N ARG A 110 -9.92 5.85 18.83
CA ARG A 110 -10.73 5.29 19.89
C ARG A 110 -11.14 3.84 19.63
N LEU A 111 -11.52 3.50 18.41
CA LEU A 111 -11.85 2.13 18.03
C LEU A 111 -10.63 1.20 18.15
N ARG A 112 -9.44 1.67 17.80
CA ARG A 112 -8.18 0.93 17.99
C ARG A 112 -7.87 0.68 19.46
N GLU A 113 -8.08 1.67 20.34
CA GLU A 113 -7.97 1.49 21.80
C GLU A 113 -8.94 0.43 22.33
N LEU A 114 -10.11 0.28 21.70
CA LEU A 114 -11.10 -0.75 22.01
C LEU A 114 -10.76 -2.12 21.39
N GLY A 115 -9.59 -2.25 20.75
CA GLY A 115 -9.12 -3.50 20.14
C GLY A 115 -9.80 -3.83 18.79
N LYS A 116 -10.43 -2.85 18.13
CA LYS A 116 -11.11 -3.06 16.85
C LYS A 116 -10.17 -2.76 15.68
N TYR A 117 -10.27 -3.56 14.60
CA TYR A 117 -9.60 -3.26 13.34
C TYR A 117 -10.34 -2.16 12.60
N VAL A 118 -9.66 -1.12 12.15
CA VAL A 118 -10.28 0.05 11.52
C VAL A 118 -9.83 0.19 10.08
N ILE A 119 -10.79 0.21 9.17
CA ILE A 119 -10.61 0.51 7.76
C ILE A 119 -11.23 1.87 7.46
N GLY A 120 -10.42 2.81 6.97
CA GLY A 120 -10.91 4.08 6.44
C GLY A 120 -11.10 3.98 4.93
N ILE A 121 -12.15 4.60 4.40
CA ILE A 121 -12.39 4.69 2.95
C ILE A 121 -12.75 6.13 2.61
N GLY A 122 -12.07 6.73 1.62
CA GLY A 122 -12.32 8.12 1.26
C GLY A 122 -11.64 8.58 -0.03
N GLU A 123 -11.81 9.84 -0.39
CA GLU A 123 -11.21 10.47 -1.56
C GLU A 123 -9.76 10.89 -1.28
N LYS A 124 -8.83 10.55 -2.17
CA LYS A 124 -7.39 10.80 -2.01
C LYS A 124 -7.05 12.28 -1.81
N LEU A 125 -7.69 13.16 -2.57
CA LEU A 125 -7.44 14.59 -2.49
C LEU A 125 -7.98 15.26 -1.22
N LYS A 126 -8.99 14.67 -0.57
CA LYS A 126 -9.64 15.22 0.63
C LYS A 126 -9.04 14.68 1.93
N CYS A 127 -8.58 13.42 1.94
CA CYS A 127 -8.09 12.74 3.13
C CYS A 127 -6.65 13.16 3.48
N LYS A 128 -6.47 13.74 4.66
CA LYS A 128 -5.16 14.11 5.18
C LYS A 128 -4.47 12.91 5.86
N GLN A 129 -3.15 12.96 5.94
CA GLN A 129 -2.34 11.92 6.54
C GLN A 129 -2.71 11.58 8.00
N ILE A 130 -3.27 12.54 8.74
CA ILE A 130 -3.72 12.29 10.11
C ILE A 130 -4.88 11.29 10.14
N TRP A 131 -5.82 11.38 9.18
CA TRP A 131 -6.93 10.44 9.06
C TRP A 131 -6.42 9.06 8.60
N VAL A 132 -5.65 9.04 7.51
CA VAL A 132 -5.09 7.82 6.92
C VAL A 132 -4.29 7.00 7.93
N LYS A 133 -3.35 7.64 8.64
CA LYS A 133 -2.47 6.97 9.62
C LYS A 133 -3.17 6.56 10.92
N SER A 134 -4.37 7.07 11.17
CA SER A 134 -5.17 6.64 12.32
C SER A 134 -5.87 5.31 12.09
N CYS A 135 -6.05 4.87 10.85
CA CYS A 135 -6.59 3.58 10.49
C CYS A 135 -5.54 2.46 10.52
N HIS A 136 -5.96 1.22 10.55
CA HIS A 136 -5.09 0.07 10.28
C HIS A 136 -4.88 -0.09 8.79
N GLU A 137 -5.93 0.19 8.00
CA GLU A 137 -5.92 0.18 6.56
C GLU A 137 -6.71 1.37 6.02
N PHE A 138 -6.29 1.92 4.89
CA PHE A 138 -7.00 3.01 4.25
C PHE A 138 -7.14 2.75 2.74
N LEU A 139 -8.37 2.80 2.25
CA LEU A 139 -8.70 2.59 0.84
C LEU A 139 -9.13 3.92 0.22
N TYR A 140 -8.51 4.29 -0.89
CA TYR A 140 -8.97 5.44 -1.66
C TYR A 140 -9.96 4.99 -2.74
N PHE A 141 -11.05 5.73 -2.95
CA PHE A 141 -12.02 5.43 -4.00
C PHE A 141 -11.36 5.32 -5.37
N GLU A 142 -10.43 6.20 -5.67
CA GLU A 142 -9.69 6.22 -6.93
C GLU A 142 -8.93 4.91 -7.17
N ASN A 143 -8.36 4.33 -6.13
CA ASN A 143 -7.66 3.04 -6.23
C ASN A 143 -8.62 1.85 -6.39
N LEU A 144 -9.86 2.00 -5.99
CA LEU A 144 -10.90 0.98 -6.15
C LEU A 144 -11.53 1.05 -7.54
N GLU A 145 -11.70 2.25 -8.11
CA GLU A 145 -12.27 2.50 -9.44
C GLU A 145 -11.38 2.02 -10.59
N GLU A 146 -10.07 2.07 -10.45
CA GLU A 146 -9.09 1.59 -11.45
C GLU A 146 -9.20 0.08 -11.74
N GLN A 147 -10.18 -0.63 -11.13
CA GLN A 147 -10.42 -2.05 -11.42
C GLN A 147 -11.13 -2.28 -12.75
N ASP A 148 -11.89 -1.32 -13.27
CA ASP A 148 -12.78 -1.49 -14.43
C ASP A 148 -12.26 -0.89 -15.75
N GLU A 149 -11.20 -0.07 -15.74
CA GLU A 149 -10.66 0.52 -16.96
C GLU A 149 -9.21 0.15 -17.21
N ASN A 150 -8.98 -0.65 -18.26
CA ASN A 150 -7.70 -0.77 -18.95
C ASN A 150 -7.34 0.59 -19.59
N ILE A 151 -6.79 1.52 -18.81
CA ILE A 151 -6.32 2.79 -19.34
C ILE A 151 -4.98 2.58 -20.01
N LEU A 152 -5.03 2.63 -21.34
CA LEU A 152 -3.86 2.86 -22.20
C LEU A 152 -3.19 4.18 -21.76
N LEU A 153 -2.09 4.07 -21.07
CA LEU A 153 -1.31 5.21 -20.62
C LEU A 153 -0.31 5.61 -21.71
N ASP A 154 -0.34 6.88 -22.09
CA ASP A 154 0.65 7.50 -22.97
C ASP A 154 2.08 7.32 -22.48
N GLU A 155 2.96 6.77 -23.35
CA GLU A 155 4.25 6.17 -23.00
C GLU A 155 5.44 7.15 -22.97
N LYS A 156 5.28 8.47 -22.96
CA LYS A 156 6.43 9.35 -23.23
C LYS A 156 7.15 10.05 -22.08
N ASP A 157 6.58 10.06 -20.83
CA ASP A 157 7.23 10.80 -19.71
C ASP A 157 7.45 9.96 -18.43
N LYS A 158 7.44 8.62 -18.52
CA LYS A 158 7.25 7.73 -17.34
C LYS A 158 8.49 7.04 -16.79
N ASP A 159 9.58 6.91 -17.52
CA ASP A 159 10.68 6.02 -17.13
C ASP A 159 11.45 6.46 -15.86
N GLU A 160 11.63 7.76 -15.63
CA GLU A 160 12.35 8.24 -14.43
C GLU A 160 11.52 8.11 -13.15
N ASP A 161 10.23 8.39 -13.22
CA ASP A 161 9.32 8.32 -12.06
C ASP A 161 9.02 6.86 -11.65
N VAL A 162 8.91 5.95 -12.61
CA VAL A 162 8.70 4.51 -12.37
C VAL A 162 9.88 3.88 -11.63
N ASN A 163 11.12 4.19 -12.05
CA ASN A 163 12.31 3.65 -11.41
C ASN A 163 12.51 4.17 -9.98
N LEU A 164 12.23 5.43 -9.74
CA LEU A 164 12.28 6.01 -8.40
C LEU A 164 11.20 5.41 -7.49
N LYS A 165 9.99 5.19 -8.02
CA LYS A 165 8.90 4.53 -7.30
C LYS A 165 9.25 3.08 -6.96
N ARG A 166 9.83 2.33 -7.90
CA ARG A 166 10.27 0.94 -7.68
C ARG A 166 11.36 0.86 -6.61
N PHE A 167 12.38 1.68 -6.70
CA PHE A 167 13.45 1.75 -5.69
C PHE A 167 12.92 2.11 -4.28
N SER A 168 12.01 3.08 -4.21
CA SER A 168 11.33 3.46 -2.97
C SER A 168 10.50 2.30 -2.41
N LEU A 169 9.84 1.52 -3.29
CA LEU A 169 9.10 0.32 -2.93
C LEU A 169 10.03 -0.77 -2.36
N GLU A 170 11.12 -1.08 -3.02
CA GLU A 170 12.07 -2.10 -2.59
C GLU A 170 12.59 -1.83 -1.19
N LYS A 171 13.07 -0.60 -0.92
CA LYS A 171 13.53 -0.21 0.42
C LYS A 171 12.42 -0.28 1.48
N PHE A 172 11.21 0.10 1.10
CA PHE A 172 10.07 -0.01 1.98
C PHE A 172 9.75 -1.48 2.31
N MET A 173 9.78 -2.35 1.30
CA MET A 173 9.52 -3.80 1.46
C MET A 173 10.61 -4.48 2.30
N GLU A 174 11.88 -4.14 2.11
CA GLU A 174 12.97 -4.63 2.96
C GLU A 174 12.77 -4.21 4.42
N LYS A 175 12.45 -2.94 4.66
CA LYS A 175 12.17 -2.42 6.01
C LYS A 175 10.97 -3.11 6.66
N ALA A 176 9.92 -3.38 5.90
CA ALA A 176 8.74 -4.08 6.39
C ALA A 176 9.08 -5.54 6.73
N PHE A 177 9.89 -6.21 5.91
CA PHE A 177 10.37 -7.56 6.16
C PHE A 177 11.20 -7.62 7.44
N ASP A 178 12.17 -6.74 7.60
CA ASP A 178 13.05 -6.68 8.78
C ASP A 178 12.28 -6.36 10.09
N ALA A 179 11.13 -5.68 9.97
CA ALA A 179 10.22 -5.40 11.08
C ALA A 179 9.24 -6.56 11.37
N THR A 180 9.15 -7.55 10.50
CA THR A 180 8.21 -8.67 10.64
C THR A 180 8.84 -9.79 11.49
N ARG A 181 8.06 -10.37 12.39
CA ARG A 181 8.54 -11.46 13.25
C ARG A 181 8.89 -12.70 12.42
N PRO A 182 10.11 -13.28 12.59
CA PRO A 182 10.51 -14.50 11.91
C PRO A 182 9.60 -15.70 12.26
N TYR A 183 9.30 -16.52 11.27
CA TYR A 183 8.54 -17.75 11.47
C TYR A 183 9.43 -18.81 12.11
N LYS A 184 9.06 -19.32 13.30
CA LYS A 184 9.75 -20.39 14.02
C LYS A 184 11.28 -20.24 14.12
N ASN A 185 11.78 -19.01 14.31
CA ASN A 185 13.22 -18.70 14.36
C ASN A 185 14.00 -19.04 13.08
N THR A 186 13.37 -19.00 11.92
CA THR A 186 13.99 -19.11 10.59
C THR A 186 14.22 -17.72 9.99
N ASN A 187 14.94 -17.65 8.87
CA ASN A 187 15.09 -16.39 8.09
C ASN A 187 13.86 -16.11 7.20
N THR A 188 12.75 -16.80 7.44
CA THR A 188 11.50 -16.65 6.68
C THR A 188 10.43 -15.98 7.51
N VAL A 189 9.54 -15.24 6.86
CA VAL A 189 8.34 -14.65 7.46
C VAL A 189 7.09 -15.18 6.74
N LEU A 190 5.94 -15.22 7.41
CA LEU A 190 4.68 -15.52 6.75
C LEU A 190 4.28 -14.34 5.88
N LEU A 191 3.82 -14.59 4.66
CA LEU A 191 3.34 -13.53 3.76
C LEU A 191 2.21 -12.70 4.39
N SER A 192 1.31 -13.33 5.15
CA SER A 192 0.24 -12.64 5.88
C SER A 192 0.78 -11.67 6.94
N GLN A 193 1.78 -12.09 7.71
CA GLN A 193 2.41 -11.23 8.72
C GLN A 193 3.22 -10.09 8.10
N LEU A 194 3.90 -10.36 6.97
CA LEU A 194 4.57 -9.31 6.21
C LEU A 194 3.56 -8.28 5.69
N TRP A 195 2.40 -8.75 5.21
CA TRP A 195 1.33 -7.87 4.75
C TRP A 195 0.77 -6.99 5.87
N GLU A 196 0.53 -7.54 7.04
CA GLU A 196 0.15 -6.78 8.23
C GLU A 196 1.19 -5.72 8.61
N SER A 197 2.48 -6.09 8.57
CA SER A 197 3.59 -5.15 8.83
C SER A 197 3.63 -4.00 7.82
N ILE A 198 3.36 -4.29 6.53
CA ILE A 198 3.27 -3.30 5.47
C ILE A 198 2.13 -2.31 5.75
N LEU A 199 0.93 -2.81 6.02
CA LEU A 199 -0.24 -1.97 6.31
C LEU A 199 -0.08 -1.18 7.61
N HIS A 200 0.58 -1.75 8.62
CA HIS A 200 0.88 -1.04 9.86
C HIS A 200 1.80 0.16 9.64
N GLN A 201 2.78 0.05 8.72
CA GLN A 201 3.69 1.15 8.39
C GLN A 201 3.07 2.14 7.40
N LYS A 202 2.26 1.65 6.46
CA LYS A 202 1.61 2.43 5.41
C LYS A 202 0.19 1.92 5.18
N PRO A 203 -0.81 2.42 5.94
CA PRO A 203 -2.19 1.93 5.88
C PRO A 203 -2.86 2.04 4.51
N ASP A 204 -2.41 2.98 3.68
CA ASP A 204 -2.88 3.22 2.31
C ASP A 204 -2.05 2.51 1.24
N PHE A 205 -1.22 1.52 1.63
CA PHE A 205 -0.43 0.75 0.68
C PHE A 205 -1.33 -0.09 -0.22
N ASN A 206 -1.17 0.06 -1.54
CA ASN A 206 -1.95 -0.68 -2.52
C ASN A 206 -1.03 -1.25 -3.61
N VAL A 207 -1.07 -2.56 -3.81
CA VAL A 207 -0.28 -3.27 -4.84
C VAL A 207 -0.59 -2.80 -6.26
N LYS A 208 -1.82 -2.33 -6.52
CA LYS A 208 -2.25 -1.85 -7.83
C LYS A 208 -1.50 -0.58 -8.28
N GLN A 209 -1.02 0.26 -7.35
CA GLN A 209 -0.15 1.40 -7.67
C GLN A 209 1.17 0.97 -8.33
N TYR A 210 1.48 -0.31 -8.26
CA TYR A 210 2.65 -0.94 -8.87
C TYR A 210 2.28 -1.93 -9.97
N HIS A 211 1.03 -1.83 -10.49
CA HIS A 211 0.47 -2.70 -11.54
C HIS A 211 0.41 -4.19 -11.17
N MET A 212 0.32 -4.50 -9.86
CA MET A 212 0.22 -5.86 -9.34
C MET A 212 -1.21 -6.18 -8.89
N LYS A 213 -1.65 -7.44 -9.05
CA LYS A 213 -2.99 -7.90 -8.67
C LYS A 213 -3.08 -8.36 -7.22
N SER A 214 -1.94 -8.76 -6.62
CA SER A 214 -1.91 -9.33 -5.27
C SER A 214 -0.57 -9.09 -4.57
N ALA A 215 -0.57 -9.24 -3.24
CA ALA A 215 0.65 -9.23 -2.44
C ALA A 215 1.65 -10.29 -2.90
N ARG A 216 1.15 -11.46 -3.32
CA ARG A 216 1.97 -12.55 -3.86
C ARG A 216 2.70 -12.11 -5.12
N GLU A 217 2.00 -11.58 -6.10
CA GLU A 217 2.57 -11.09 -7.35
C GLU A 217 3.60 -9.98 -7.12
N LEU A 218 3.35 -9.10 -6.13
CA LEU A 218 4.31 -8.09 -5.72
C LEU A 218 5.63 -8.71 -5.22
N ILE A 219 5.57 -9.72 -4.34
CA ILE A 219 6.78 -10.40 -3.85
C ILE A 219 7.49 -11.15 -4.99
N GLU A 220 6.76 -11.82 -5.86
CA GLU A 220 7.31 -12.51 -7.04
C GLU A 220 8.03 -11.51 -7.98
N SER A 221 7.50 -10.30 -8.16
CA SER A 221 8.13 -9.23 -8.96
C SER A 221 9.43 -8.69 -8.35
N LEU A 222 9.61 -8.88 -7.04
CA LEU A 222 10.82 -8.52 -6.28
C LEU A 222 11.74 -9.73 -6.07
N GLY A 223 11.72 -10.69 -6.98
CA GLY A 223 12.45 -11.97 -6.88
C GLY A 223 13.97 -11.83 -6.72
N HIS A 224 14.54 -10.68 -7.01
CA HIS A 224 15.94 -10.36 -6.74
C HIS A 224 16.24 -10.03 -5.26
N ILE A 225 15.20 -9.68 -4.47
CA ILE A 225 15.31 -9.36 -3.04
C ILE A 225 14.64 -10.44 -2.19
N PHE A 226 13.52 -10.99 -2.66
CA PHE A 226 12.71 -11.94 -1.91
C PHE A 226 12.45 -13.21 -2.70
N LYS A 227 12.46 -14.34 -2.00
CA LYS A 227 12.04 -15.63 -2.50
C LYS A 227 10.74 -16.03 -1.84
N LEU A 228 9.75 -16.39 -2.66
CA LEU A 228 8.46 -16.90 -2.21
C LEU A 228 8.48 -18.44 -2.25
N SER A 229 7.94 -19.07 -1.22
CA SER A 229 7.73 -20.52 -1.13
C SER A 229 6.39 -20.82 -0.46
N ASP A 230 5.89 -22.05 -0.62
CA ASP A 230 4.67 -22.50 0.04
C ASP A 230 4.89 -23.82 0.80
N ASP A 231 3.94 -24.22 1.63
CA ASP A 231 3.99 -25.43 2.45
C ASP A 231 3.54 -26.71 1.73
N GLY A 232 3.22 -26.64 0.43
CA GLY A 232 2.78 -27.77 -0.39
C GLY A 232 1.42 -28.35 -0.05
N LYS A 233 0.65 -27.72 0.86
CA LYS A 233 -0.68 -28.21 1.26
C LYS A 233 -1.78 -27.69 0.33
N PRO A 234 -2.99 -28.31 0.33
CA PRO A 234 -4.14 -27.80 -0.46
C PRO A 234 -4.50 -26.34 -0.13
N GLN A 235 -4.50 -25.98 1.14
CA GLN A 235 -4.56 -24.60 1.61
C GLN A 235 -3.14 -24.08 1.81
N LYS A 236 -2.60 -23.42 0.80
CA LYS A 236 -1.21 -22.97 0.76
C LYS A 236 -0.92 -21.86 1.76
N THR A 237 0.05 -22.10 2.62
CA THR A 237 0.66 -21.07 3.43
C THR A 237 1.92 -20.58 2.73
N PHE A 238 2.01 -19.27 2.47
CA PHE A 238 3.15 -18.68 1.77
C PHE A 238 4.18 -18.11 2.75
N PHE A 239 5.43 -18.37 2.44
CA PHE A 239 6.60 -17.90 3.18
C PHE A 239 7.44 -17.02 2.29
N VAL A 240 7.97 -15.94 2.85
CA VAL A 240 8.88 -15.01 2.19
C VAL A 240 10.22 -15.09 2.88
N GLU A 241 11.28 -15.26 2.10
CA GLU A 241 12.67 -15.28 2.55
C GLU A 241 13.44 -14.15 1.86
N LYS A 242 14.29 -13.43 2.59
CA LYS A 242 15.17 -12.43 1.98
C LYS A 242 16.32 -13.16 1.29
N VAL A 243 16.53 -12.87 0.02
CA VAL A 243 17.64 -13.42 -0.75
C VAL A 243 18.94 -12.80 -0.21
N GLU A 244 19.78 -13.61 0.41
CA GLU A 244 21.12 -13.17 0.80
C GLU A 244 21.91 -12.85 -0.48
N ALA A 245 22.32 -11.61 -0.62
CA ALA A 245 23.24 -11.23 -1.68
C ALA A 245 24.52 -12.06 -1.50
N LYS A 246 24.82 -12.94 -2.45
CA LYS A 246 26.11 -13.67 -2.48
C LYS A 246 27.21 -12.62 -2.58
N ALA A 247 27.89 -12.36 -1.49
CA ALA A 247 28.68 -11.18 -1.24
C ALA A 247 29.83 -10.92 -2.24
N ASP A 248 30.25 -11.88 -3.05
CA ASP A 248 31.39 -11.67 -3.95
C ASP A 248 31.26 -12.22 -5.38
N ALA A 249 30.26 -13.05 -5.69
CA ALA A 249 30.23 -13.77 -6.98
C ALA A 249 29.80 -12.91 -8.17
N ASN A 250 29.29 -11.69 -7.97
CA ASN A 250 28.69 -10.87 -9.03
C ASN A 250 29.12 -9.40 -8.99
N ARG A 251 30.36 -9.12 -8.53
CA ARG A 251 30.92 -7.78 -8.54
C ARG A 251 31.59 -7.48 -9.88
N LYS A 252 31.35 -6.28 -10.39
CA LYS A 252 31.95 -5.77 -11.61
C LYS A 252 32.61 -4.42 -11.37
N ASP A 253 33.62 -4.12 -12.18
CA ASP A 253 34.25 -2.80 -12.25
C ASP A 253 33.68 -2.04 -13.44
N GLY A 254 33.55 -0.74 -13.29
CA GLY A 254 33.04 0.12 -14.35
C GLY A 254 33.37 1.59 -14.11
N VAL A 255 32.89 2.43 -15.00
CA VAL A 255 33.13 3.88 -14.95
C VAL A 255 31.80 4.60 -15.03
N ILE A 256 31.62 5.64 -14.21
CA ILE A 256 30.42 6.47 -14.28
C ILE A 256 30.38 7.18 -15.63
N LYS A 257 29.40 6.79 -16.44
CA LYS A 257 29.19 7.28 -17.80
C LYS A 257 28.34 8.55 -17.84
N ARG A 258 27.27 8.59 -16.98
CA ARG A 258 26.27 9.64 -17.02
C ARG A 258 25.70 9.92 -15.64
N ARG A 259 25.47 11.21 -15.36
CA ARG A 259 24.76 11.69 -14.18
C ARG A 259 23.34 12.10 -14.56
N ILE A 260 22.35 11.60 -13.83
CA ILE A 260 20.94 12.00 -13.93
C ILE A 260 20.51 12.39 -12.52
N GLN A 261 19.51 13.23 -12.36
CA GLN A 261 19.18 13.87 -11.07
C GLN A 261 19.32 12.98 -9.83
N ASN A 262 18.67 11.81 -9.82
CA ASN A 262 18.59 10.92 -8.65
C ASN A 262 19.41 9.62 -8.81
N TYR A 263 19.96 9.34 -9.99
CA TYR A 263 20.73 8.13 -10.25
C TYR A 263 21.94 8.39 -11.17
N ARG A 264 22.80 7.38 -11.26
CA ARG A 264 23.97 7.36 -12.13
C ARG A 264 23.95 6.16 -13.03
N ILE A 265 24.59 6.26 -14.18
CA ILE A 265 24.80 5.14 -15.09
C ILE A 265 26.28 4.79 -15.08
N ILE A 266 26.58 3.51 -14.88
CA ILE A 266 27.92 2.91 -14.95
C ILE A 266 28.01 2.15 -16.25
N ALA A 267 29.06 2.39 -17.02
CA ALA A 267 29.47 1.48 -18.09
C ALA A 267 30.39 0.41 -17.50
N ALA A 268 29.99 -0.86 -17.57
CA ALA A 268 30.81 -1.97 -17.08
C ALA A 268 32.04 -2.17 -17.96
N ASN A 269 33.21 -2.40 -17.33
CA ASN A 269 34.48 -2.58 -18.02
C ASN A 269 34.58 -3.90 -18.80
N ASP A 270 33.74 -4.87 -18.46
CA ASP A 270 33.68 -6.21 -19.10
C ASP A 270 32.79 -6.25 -20.37
N GLY A 271 32.23 -5.09 -20.75
CA GLY A 271 31.36 -5.01 -21.94
C GLY A 271 29.95 -5.58 -21.75
N SER A 272 29.56 -5.97 -20.54
CA SER A 272 28.23 -6.55 -20.27
C SER A 272 27.08 -5.53 -20.34
N GLY A 273 27.39 -4.25 -20.59
CA GLY A 273 26.39 -3.19 -20.78
C GLY A 273 26.47 -2.08 -19.74
N ASP A 274 25.45 -1.26 -19.75
CA ASP A 274 25.30 -0.15 -18.82
C ASP A 274 24.46 -0.58 -17.61
N TYR A 275 24.78 -0.07 -16.42
CA TYR A 275 24.07 -0.33 -15.18
C TYR A 275 23.69 0.99 -14.51
N PHE A 276 22.50 1.09 -13.98
CA PHE A 276 22.10 2.24 -13.19
C PHE A 276 22.14 1.92 -11.69
N PHE A 277 22.36 2.95 -10.86
CA PHE A 277 22.23 2.88 -9.41
C PHE A 277 21.73 4.20 -8.84
N TYR A 278 21.00 4.11 -7.74
CA TYR A 278 20.55 5.29 -6.99
C TYR A 278 21.59 5.72 -5.97
N MET A 279 21.61 7.01 -5.62
CA MET A 279 22.57 7.57 -4.67
C MET A 279 22.54 6.91 -3.28
N GLY A 280 21.44 6.27 -2.93
CA GLY A 280 21.32 5.49 -1.70
C GLY A 280 21.97 4.11 -1.73
N GLU A 281 22.44 3.65 -2.88
CA GLU A 281 23.12 2.36 -3.10
C GLU A 281 24.64 2.47 -3.06
N ILE A 282 25.13 3.65 -2.74
CA ILE A 282 26.58 3.87 -2.50
C ILE A 282 26.93 3.22 -1.18
N ASN A 283 28.03 2.46 -1.19
CA ASN A 283 28.58 1.90 0.03
C ASN A 283 28.81 3.01 1.06
N PRO A 284 28.41 2.83 2.33
CA PRO A 284 28.56 3.83 3.39
C PRO A 284 29.98 4.36 3.55
N SER A 285 31.01 3.54 3.26
CA SER A 285 32.42 3.94 3.31
C SER A 285 32.82 4.98 2.25
N CYS A 286 31.99 5.10 1.19
CA CYS A 286 32.21 6.03 0.07
C CYS A 286 31.27 7.23 0.09
N LYS A 287 30.46 7.41 1.13
CA LYS A 287 29.58 8.58 1.31
C LYS A 287 30.45 9.84 1.41
N GLY A 288 30.26 10.77 0.47
CA GLY A 288 31.00 12.01 0.38
C GLY A 288 31.90 12.12 -0.85
N ASN A 289 32.17 11.02 -1.57
CA ASN A 289 32.93 11.06 -2.81
C ASN A 289 32.09 11.68 -3.93
N LYS A 290 32.74 12.55 -4.73
CA LYS A 290 32.11 13.11 -5.93
C LYS A 290 32.01 12.03 -7.00
N LEU A 291 30.79 11.53 -7.22
CA LEU A 291 30.49 10.53 -8.26
C LEU A 291 30.22 11.24 -9.60
N GLU A 292 31.27 11.75 -10.21
CA GLU A 292 31.20 12.45 -11.48
C GLU A 292 31.49 11.50 -12.67
N LYS A 293 31.22 11.96 -13.89
CA LYS A 293 31.57 11.21 -15.10
C LYS A 293 33.06 10.91 -15.10
N GLY A 294 33.42 9.66 -15.33
CA GLY A 294 34.81 9.18 -15.34
C GLY A 294 35.27 8.57 -13.99
N THR A 295 34.48 8.67 -12.91
CA THR A 295 34.81 8.01 -11.64
C THR A 295 34.76 6.49 -11.82
N LYS A 296 35.84 5.81 -11.46
CA LYS A 296 35.91 4.34 -11.46
C LYS A 296 35.19 3.79 -10.24
N VAL A 297 34.40 2.76 -10.45
CA VAL A 297 33.58 2.15 -9.40
C VAL A 297 33.59 0.64 -9.50
N ARG A 298 33.50 0.00 -8.34
CA ARG A 298 33.18 -1.43 -8.20
C ARG A 298 31.78 -1.56 -7.66
N PHE A 299 30.97 -2.40 -8.24
CA PHE A 299 29.56 -2.53 -7.90
C PHE A 299 29.11 -3.98 -7.93
N GLN A 300 28.07 -4.27 -7.18
CA GLN A 300 27.37 -5.56 -7.23
C GLN A 300 26.27 -5.49 -8.27
N VAL A 301 26.16 -6.51 -9.12
CA VAL A 301 25.06 -6.64 -10.10
C VAL A 301 23.82 -7.16 -9.40
N ALA A 302 22.76 -6.37 -9.38
CA ALA A 302 21.45 -6.75 -8.87
C ALA A 302 20.52 -7.26 -9.97
N ALA A 303 20.66 -6.73 -11.21
CA ALA A 303 19.97 -7.23 -12.41
C ALA A 303 20.87 -7.00 -13.64
N MET A 304 20.82 -7.94 -14.59
CA MET A 304 21.57 -7.82 -15.85
C MET A 304 20.86 -6.86 -16.84
N PRO A 305 21.59 -6.23 -17.77
CA PRO A 305 20.97 -5.52 -18.87
C PRO A 305 20.07 -6.44 -19.70
N GLY A 306 18.82 -6.03 -19.93
CA GLY A 306 17.84 -6.81 -20.68
C GLY A 306 16.99 -7.77 -19.83
N ASP A 307 17.22 -7.90 -18.53
CA ASP A 307 16.32 -8.61 -17.63
C ASP A 307 14.97 -7.88 -17.51
N ASP A 308 13.87 -8.62 -17.43
CA ASP A 308 12.53 -8.07 -17.24
C ASP A 308 12.48 -7.19 -16.00
N GLY A 309 12.10 -5.92 -16.23
CA GLY A 309 11.99 -4.91 -15.16
C GLY A 309 13.21 -4.00 -14.98
N THR A 310 14.19 -4.05 -15.88
CA THR A 310 15.25 -3.04 -15.95
C THR A 310 14.85 -1.93 -16.93
N SER A 311 15.03 -0.65 -16.55
CA SER A 311 14.64 0.48 -17.40
C SER A 311 15.61 0.67 -18.56
N ASN A 312 15.08 0.92 -19.75
CA ASN A 312 15.86 1.24 -20.96
C ASN A 312 16.95 0.22 -21.30
N GLY A 313 16.77 -1.06 -20.99
CA GLY A 313 17.76 -2.11 -21.25
C GLY A 313 19.03 -2.04 -20.40
N ASN A 314 19.10 -1.16 -19.40
CA ASN A 314 20.23 -1.07 -18.48
C ASN A 314 20.06 -2.05 -17.32
N GLY A 315 21.14 -2.72 -16.91
CA GLY A 315 21.17 -3.52 -15.70
C GLY A 315 21.10 -2.65 -14.44
N ARG A 316 20.97 -3.29 -13.26
CA ARG A 316 20.95 -2.60 -11.98
C ARG A 316 22.20 -2.91 -11.16
N ALA A 317 22.78 -1.87 -10.59
CA ALA A 317 23.93 -1.94 -9.70
C ALA A 317 23.54 -1.57 -8.26
N THR A 318 24.14 -2.25 -7.29
CA THR A 318 24.02 -1.98 -5.84
C THR A 318 25.41 -2.01 -5.20
N ASP A 319 25.51 -1.59 -3.93
CA ASP A 319 26.77 -1.56 -3.17
C ASP A 319 27.93 -0.95 -3.96
N VAL A 320 27.71 0.24 -4.53
CA VAL A 320 28.66 0.92 -5.40
C VAL A 320 29.80 1.53 -4.56
N GLN A 321 31.01 1.13 -4.86
CA GLN A 321 32.26 1.60 -4.21
C GLN A 321 33.11 2.34 -5.22
N VAL A 322 33.66 3.48 -4.81
CA VAL A 322 34.68 4.18 -5.61
C VAL A 322 36.00 3.43 -5.48
N ILE A 323 36.64 3.18 -6.61
CA ILE A 323 37.96 2.58 -6.71
C ILE A 323 38.92 3.57 -7.39
N ASP A 324 40.16 3.61 -6.94
CA ASP A 324 41.21 4.51 -7.45
C ASP A 324 41.66 4.14 -8.87
#